data_d8fba7b32fa747620508d31da41b7989
#
_entry.id   d8fba7b32fa747620508d31da41b7989
#
_cell.length_a   1.000
_cell.length_b   1.000
_cell.length_c   1.000
_cell.angle_alpha   90.00
_cell.angle_beta   90.00
_cell.angle_gamma   90.00
#
_symmetry.space_group_name_H-M   'P 1'
#
loop_
_entity.id
_entity.type
_entity.pdbx_description
1 polymer ?
#
loop_
_entity_poly.entity_id
_entity_poly.type
_entity_poly.pdbx_seq_one_letter_code
_entity_poly.pdbx_strand_id
1 'polypeptide(L)'
;ALRGINPIITYRNIENILTHLKKIKIPTMLIGMKAPSNLGREYVNEFNAIYPSLSKKYDVFFYPFFLKDVALEPSYNQKDMIHPNKKGVVKIVENIFPYFLRFYKSLIN
;
A
#
# COMPACT_ATOMS: atom_id res chain seq x y z
N ALA A 1 2.20 -9.95 -3.89
CA ALA A 1 2.16 -9.80 -5.36
C ALA A 1 3.37 -10.40 -6.06
N LEU A 2 4.57 -10.24 -5.50
CA LEU A 2 5.81 -10.72 -6.17
C LEU A 2 5.81 -12.24 -6.43
N ARG A 3 5.11 -13.02 -5.59
CA ARG A 3 5.01 -14.48 -5.74
C ARG A 3 3.79 -14.92 -6.56
N GLY A 4 3.00 -13.98 -7.07
CA GLY A 4 1.80 -14.33 -7.83
C GLY A 4 0.72 -15.00 -7.00
N ILE A 5 0.64 -14.74 -5.70
CA ILE A 5 -0.42 -15.26 -4.84
C ILE A 5 -1.76 -14.75 -5.35
N ASN A 6 -2.76 -15.62 -5.40
CA ASN A 6 -4.09 -15.25 -5.87
C ASN A 6 -4.60 -13.99 -5.15
N PRO A 7 -4.99 -12.96 -5.90
CA PRO A 7 -5.42 -11.68 -5.31
C PRO A 7 -6.55 -11.80 -4.29
N ILE A 8 -7.43 -12.79 -4.44
CA ILE A 8 -8.53 -12.97 -3.48
C ILE A 8 -8.02 -13.34 -2.08
N ILE A 9 -6.90 -14.05 -2.00
CA ILE A 9 -6.29 -14.40 -0.71
C ILE A 9 -5.78 -13.14 -0.03
N THR A 10 -5.08 -12.30 -0.78
CA THR A 10 -4.59 -11.00 -0.27
C THR A 10 -5.76 -10.13 0.17
N TYR A 11 -6.81 -10.04 -0.66
CA TYR A 11 -8.01 -9.27 -0.33
C TYR A 11 -8.62 -9.73 1.00
N ARG A 12 -8.84 -11.02 1.16
CA ARG A 12 -9.44 -11.58 2.38
C ARG A 12 -8.60 -11.33 3.61
N ASN A 13 -7.28 -11.47 3.48
CA ASN A 13 -6.38 -11.26 4.61
C ASN A 13 -6.40 -9.80 5.08
N ILE A 14 -6.33 -8.86 4.15
CA ILE A 14 -6.39 -7.43 4.48
C ILE A 14 -7.77 -7.08 5.03
N GLU A 15 -8.83 -7.61 4.42
CA GLU A 15 -10.19 -7.40 4.90
C GLU A 15 -10.37 -7.87 6.34
N ASN A 16 -9.83 -9.04 6.67
CA ASN A 16 -9.88 -9.56 8.04
C ASN A 16 -9.16 -8.63 9.03
N ILE A 17 -8.01 -8.10 8.65
CA ILE A 17 -7.27 -7.15 9.48
C ILE A 17 -8.10 -5.88 9.69
N LEU A 18 -8.64 -5.30 8.62
CA LEU A 18 -9.43 -4.07 8.71
C LEU A 18 -10.71 -4.25 9.52
N THR A 19 -11.38 -5.39 9.35
CA THR A 19 -12.57 -5.73 10.13
C THR A 19 -12.25 -5.79 11.62
N HIS A 20 -11.14 -6.45 11.96
CA HIS A 20 -10.71 -6.55 13.36
C HIS A 20 -10.38 -5.18 13.95
N LEU A 21 -9.59 -4.39 13.23
CA LEU A 21 -9.21 -3.04 13.71
C LEU A 21 -10.44 -2.15 13.91
N LYS A 22 -11.41 -2.24 13.01
CA LYS A 22 -12.67 -1.49 13.15
C LYS A 22 -13.45 -1.95 14.37
N LYS A 23 -13.51 -3.26 14.60
CA LYS A 23 -14.21 -3.83 15.76
C LYS A 23 -13.65 -3.33 17.08
N ILE A 24 -12.32 -3.25 17.18
CA ILE A 24 -11.66 -2.75 18.40
C ILE A 24 -11.41 -1.25 18.37
N LYS A 25 -11.98 -0.55 17.37
CA LYS A 25 -11.96 0.91 17.24
C LYS A 25 -10.58 1.54 17.16
N ILE A 26 -9.66 0.89 16.45
CA ILE A 26 -8.34 1.44 16.19
C ILE A 26 -8.37 2.21 14.87
N PRO A 27 -8.11 3.54 14.90
CA PRO A 27 -7.98 4.33 13.67
C PRO A 27 -6.87 3.77 12.80
N THR A 28 -7.11 3.70 11.50
CA THR A 28 -6.22 2.97 10.59
C THR A 28 -5.91 3.78 9.35
N MET A 29 -4.65 3.78 8.95
CA MET A 29 -4.19 4.27 7.65
C MET A 29 -3.74 3.06 6.83
N LEU A 30 -4.37 2.84 5.69
CA LEU A 30 -4.01 1.78 4.76
C LEU A 30 -3.03 2.31 3.72
N ILE A 31 -1.91 1.62 3.58
CA ILE A 31 -0.91 1.97 2.58
C ILE A 31 -0.98 0.94 1.46
N GLY A 32 -1.31 1.40 0.26
CA GLY A 32 -1.53 0.53 -0.88
C GLY A 32 -0.26 0.01 -1.54
N MET A 33 -0.43 -1.06 -2.29
CA MET A 33 0.61 -1.65 -3.13
C MET A 33 0.06 -1.95 -4.52
N LYS A 34 0.97 -2.12 -5.48
CA LYS A 34 0.64 -2.51 -6.86
C LYS A 34 1.46 -3.72 -7.25
N ALA A 35 0.90 -4.55 -8.13
CA ALA A 35 1.61 -5.72 -8.64
C ALA A 35 2.60 -5.32 -9.73
N PRO A 36 3.73 -6.06 -9.87
CA PRO A 36 4.62 -5.91 -11.00
C PRO A 36 3.90 -6.22 -12.32
N SER A 37 4.20 -5.45 -13.37
CA SER A 37 3.52 -5.59 -14.66
C SER A 37 3.75 -6.94 -15.34
N ASN A 38 4.83 -7.64 -14.99
CA ASN A 38 5.17 -8.94 -15.58
C ASN A 38 4.26 -10.11 -15.15
N LEU A 39 3.33 -9.87 -14.23
CA LEU A 39 2.40 -10.91 -13.76
C LEU A 39 1.12 -11.00 -14.62
N GLY A 40 1.05 -10.22 -15.69
CA GLY A 40 -0.08 -10.23 -16.61
C GLY A 40 -1.18 -9.22 -16.24
N ARG A 41 -1.90 -8.78 -17.28
CA ARG A 41 -2.89 -7.70 -17.13
C ARG A 41 -4.00 -8.04 -16.15
N GLU A 42 -4.54 -9.26 -16.25
CA GLU A 42 -5.65 -9.68 -15.39
C GLU A 42 -5.24 -9.68 -13.92
N TYR A 43 -4.09 -10.30 -13.62
CA TYR A 43 -3.56 -10.32 -12.25
C TYR A 43 -3.30 -8.91 -11.73
N VAL A 44 -2.65 -8.08 -12.53
CA VAL A 44 -2.31 -6.69 -12.14
C VAL A 44 -3.58 -5.89 -11.85
N ASN A 45 -4.59 -6.00 -12.70
CA ASN A 45 -5.85 -5.28 -12.49
C ASN A 45 -6.55 -5.73 -11.22
N GLU A 46 -6.64 -7.04 -10.99
CA GLU A 46 -7.26 -7.58 -9.78
C GLU A 46 -6.50 -7.17 -8.53
N PHE A 47 -5.18 -7.34 -8.54
CA PHE A 47 -4.35 -6.99 -7.39
C PHE A 47 -4.41 -5.49 -7.10
N ASN A 48 -4.25 -4.66 -8.12
CA ASN A 48 -4.20 -3.20 -7.93
C ASN A 48 -5.53 -2.62 -7.45
N ALA A 49 -6.64 -3.33 -7.66
CA ALA A 49 -7.95 -2.90 -7.18
C ALA A 49 -8.19 -3.20 -5.69
N ILE A 50 -7.40 -4.07 -5.07
CA ILE A 50 -7.63 -4.53 -3.68
C ILE A 50 -7.64 -3.35 -2.70
N TYR A 51 -6.56 -2.56 -2.71
CA TYR A 51 -6.37 -1.53 -1.68
C TYR A 51 -7.38 -0.39 -1.81
N PRO A 52 -7.61 0.17 -3.01
CA PRO A 52 -8.65 1.19 -3.16
C PRO A 52 -10.03 0.70 -2.77
N SER A 53 -10.39 -0.52 -3.16
CA SER A 53 -11.70 -1.11 -2.83
C SER A 53 -11.89 -1.26 -1.33
N LEU A 54 -10.89 -1.79 -0.64
CA LEU A 54 -10.96 -2.00 0.80
C LEU A 54 -10.93 -0.68 1.59
N SER A 55 -10.13 0.30 1.13
CA SER A 55 -10.09 1.60 1.79
C SER A 55 -11.44 2.29 1.77
N LYS A 56 -12.16 2.17 0.64
CA LYS A 56 -13.50 2.71 0.47
C LYS A 56 -14.53 1.95 1.30
N LYS A 57 -14.47 0.61 1.26
CA LYS A 57 -15.42 -0.24 1.99
C LYS A 57 -15.36 -0.03 3.50
N TYR A 58 -14.16 0.14 4.04
CA TYR A 58 -13.97 0.29 5.49
C TYR A 58 -13.73 1.73 5.93
N ASP A 59 -13.77 2.67 4.99
CA ASP A 59 -13.63 4.11 5.27
C ASP A 59 -12.38 4.41 6.10
N VAL A 60 -11.24 3.88 5.66
CA VAL A 60 -9.95 4.13 6.30
C VAL A 60 -9.17 5.18 5.52
N PHE A 61 -8.26 5.87 6.19
CA PHE A 61 -7.36 6.80 5.54
C PHE A 61 -6.45 6.04 4.58
N PHE A 62 -6.25 6.54 3.35
CA PHE A 62 -5.61 5.77 2.31
C PHE A 62 -4.46 6.51 1.65
N TYR A 63 -3.28 5.83 1.58
CA TYR A 63 -2.16 6.26 0.75
C TYR A 63 -2.03 5.27 -0.41
N PRO A 64 -2.20 5.72 -1.69
CA PRO A 64 -2.43 4.79 -2.79
C PRO A 64 -1.29 3.82 -3.11
N PHE A 65 -0.02 4.25 -3.00
CA PHE A 65 1.08 3.38 -3.42
C PHE A 65 2.34 3.65 -2.61
N PHE A 66 2.72 2.66 -1.80
CA PHE A 66 3.90 2.72 -0.92
C PHE A 66 5.18 3.12 -1.66
N LEU A 67 5.37 2.60 -2.87
CA LEU A 67 6.59 2.80 -3.67
C LEU A 67 6.47 3.92 -4.70
N LYS A 68 5.54 4.85 -4.51
CA LYS A 68 5.39 5.99 -5.42
C LYS A 68 6.73 6.69 -5.64
N ASP A 69 7.07 6.95 -6.91
CA ASP A 69 8.31 7.60 -7.35
C ASP A 69 9.58 6.79 -7.07
N VAL A 70 9.47 5.62 -6.49
CA VAL A 70 10.61 4.75 -6.15
C VAL A 70 10.62 3.47 -6.98
N ALA A 71 9.44 2.89 -7.23
CA ALA A 71 9.34 1.65 -8.00
C ALA A 71 9.99 1.80 -9.37
N LEU A 72 10.80 0.81 -9.75
CA LEU A 72 11.48 0.74 -11.04
C LEU A 72 12.51 1.86 -11.30
N GLU A 73 12.81 2.68 -10.31
CA GLU A 73 13.82 3.73 -10.45
C GLU A 73 15.16 3.21 -9.94
N PRO A 74 16.17 2.99 -10.83
CA PRO A 74 17.44 2.41 -10.41
C PRO A 74 18.15 3.18 -9.31
N SER A 75 18.06 4.50 -9.31
CA SER A 75 18.73 5.34 -8.31
C SER A 75 18.16 5.18 -6.91
N TYR A 76 16.93 4.66 -6.79
CA TYR A 76 16.23 4.50 -5.51
C TYR A 76 16.15 3.05 -5.04
N ASN A 77 16.69 2.11 -5.82
CA ASN A 77 16.58 0.69 -5.49
C ASN A 77 17.94 0.02 -5.42
N GLN A 78 17.99 -1.10 -4.70
CA GLN A 78 19.13 -1.99 -4.71
C GLN A 78 19.22 -2.69 -6.07
N LYS A 79 20.29 -3.45 -6.29
CA LYS A 79 20.53 -4.13 -7.57
C LYS A 79 19.38 -5.04 -8.01
N ASP A 80 18.64 -5.61 -7.06
CA ASP A 80 17.49 -6.47 -7.33
C ASP A 80 16.28 -5.73 -7.89
N MET A 81 16.29 -4.40 -7.86
CA MET A 81 15.18 -3.54 -8.30
C MET A 81 13.87 -3.78 -7.55
N ILE A 82 13.93 -4.45 -6.41
CA ILE A 82 12.77 -4.79 -5.58
C ILE A 82 12.83 -4.03 -4.26
N HIS A 83 13.99 -4.01 -3.63
CA HIS A 83 14.17 -3.39 -2.32
C HIS A 83 14.74 -1.99 -2.47
N PRO A 84 14.06 -0.97 -1.90
CA PRO A 84 14.60 0.39 -1.92
C PRO A 84 15.98 0.46 -1.25
N ASN A 85 16.84 1.30 -1.80
CA ASN A 85 18.09 1.65 -1.15
C ASN A 85 17.87 2.81 -0.17
N LYS A 86 18.93 3.34 0.42
CA LYS A 86 18.85 4.43 1.40
C LYS A 86 18.11 5.66 0.84
N LYS A 87 18.44 6.07 -0.39
CA LYS A 87 17.77 7.20 -1.06
C LYS A 87 16.31 6.92 -1.32
N GLY A 88 15.99 5.68 -1.70
CA GLY A 88 14.61 5.25 -1.92
C GLY A 88 13.78 5.32 -0.65
N VAL A 89 14.34 4.90 0.49
CA VAL A 89 13.65 4.98 1.78
C VAL A 89 13.35 6.44 2.14
N VAL A 90 14.31 7.34 1.94
CA VAL A 90 14.10 8.78 2.19
C VAL A 90 12.96 9.30 1.32
N LYS A 91 12.93 8.92 0.03
CA LYS A 91 11.86 9.35 -0.89
C LYS A 91 10.49 8.82 -0.46
N ILE A 92 10.43 7.57 -0.03
CA ILE A 92 9.18 6.99 0.49
C ILE A 92 8.67 7.81 1.68
N VAL A 93 9.55 8.13 2.62
CA VAL A 93 9.17 8.90 3.82
C VAL A 93 8.70 10.30 3.44
N GLU A 94 9.42 10.97 2.55
CA GLU A 94 9.03 12.30 2.07
C GLU A 94 7.62 12.30 1.47
N ASN A 95 7.28 11.27 0.70
CA ASN A 95 5.98 11.17 0.06
C ASN A 95 4.85 10.82 1.04
N ILE A 96 5.11 9.91 1.98
CA ILE A 96 4.09 9.43 2.93
C ILE A 96 3.85 10.44 4.04
N PHE A 97 4.87 11.14 4.49
CA PHE A 97 4.79 11.97 5.70
C PHE A 97 3.64 12.96 5.68
N PRO A 98 3.37 13.72 4.60
CA PRO A 98 2.24 14.65 4.58
C PRO A 98 0.89 13.95 4.77
N TYR A 99 0.73 12.75 4.21
CA TYR A 99 -0.47 11.95 4.38
C TYR A 99 -0.61 11.43 5.81
N PHE A 100 0.48 10.91 6.36
CA PHE A 100 0.51 10.48 7.75
C PHE A 100 0.17 11.62 8.70
N LEU A 101 0.70 12.80 8.45
CA LEU A 101 0.44 13.97 9.28
C LEU A 101 -1.03 14.37 9.26
N ARG A 102 -1.67 14.34 8.10
CA ARG A 102 -3.11 14.59 7.98
C ARG A 102 -3.93 13.54 8.73
N PHE A 103 -3.53 12.28 8.60
CA PHE A 103 -4.16 11.20 9.34
C PHE A 103 -4.04 11.42 10.85
N TYR A 104 -2.83 11.68 11.33
CA TYR A 104 -2.56 11.95 12.73
C TYR A 104 -3.38 13.12 13.26
N LYS A 105 -3.41 14.23 12.52
CA LYS A 105 -4.18 15.42 12.91
C LYS A 105 -5.68 15.14 12.99
N SER A 106 -6.19 14.26 12.14
CA SER A 106 -7.61 13.89 12.18
C SER A 106 -7.99 13.15 13.46
N LEU A 107 -7.03 12.53 14.14
CA LEU A 107 -7.26 11.76 15.36
C LEU A 107 -7.29 12.61 16.62
N ILE A 108 -6.68 13.78 16.59
CA ILE A 108 -6.52 14.62 17.77
C ILE A 108 -7.42 15.85 17.77
N ASN A 109 -8.24 15.99 16.74
CA ASN A 109 -9.19 17.13 16.63
C ASN A 109 -10.58 16.74 17.09
#